data_ea191ffd9cdd6263bf714bae80b9cdc9
#
_entry.id   ea191ffd9cdd6263bf714bae80b9cdc9
#
_cell.length_a   1.000
_cell.length_b   1.000
_cell.length_c   1.000
_cell.angle_alpha   90.00
_cell.angle_beta   90.00
_cell.angle_gamma   90.00
#
_symmetry.space_group_name_H-M   'P 1'
#
loop_
_entity.id
_entity.type
_entity.pdbx_description
1 polymer ?
#
loop_
_entity_poly.entity_id
_entity_poly.type
_entity_poly.pdbx_seq_one_letter_code
_entity_poly.pdbx_strand_id
1 'polypeptide(L)'
;MFIIGITGGTGSGKTTIVNKVKKLFDQSDVGFLSSDSYYKDNGNLNFSERDKLNYDTPDAIDFDLLNCHIKLLKTGQDISVPHYSFSKHLRLKNSTLFKPKKILIIEGLLILSNITLKSEINYNVFLDCSRDTRLKRRLKRDISERGRNHKDVIKLFENRLDKMHRTHVEPIKKECDLILNTENNTKIDILIDIIKKKLDEK
;
A
#
# COMPACT_ATOMS: atom_id res chain seq x y z
N MET A 1 19.25 -5.18 -3.55
CA MET A 1 17.96 -4.46 -3.56
C MET A 1 17.61 -4.01 -2.16
N PHE A 2 17.39 -2.72 -1.94
CA PHE A 2 16.94 -2.16 -0.66
C PHE A 2 15.43 -1.95 -0.70
N ILE A 3 14.69 -2.40 0.31
CA ILE A 3 13.22 -2.38 0.30
C ILE A 3 12.71 -1.38 1.35
N ILE A 4 11.88 -0.44 0.92
CA ILE A 4 11.20 0.53 1.78
C ILE A 4 9.71 0.18 1.81
N GLY A 5 9.17 -0.07 3.01
CA GLY A 5 7.75 -0.26 3.23
C GLY A 5 7.07 1.06 3.62
N ILE A 6 6.02 1.46 2.90
CA ILE A 6 5.21 2.64 3.24
C ILE A 6 3.81 2.17 3.67
N THR A 7 3.50 2.31 4.95
CA THR A 7 2.20 1.94 5.50
C THR A 7 1.48 3.14 6.13
N GLY A 8 0.25 2.93 6.54
CA GLY A 8 -0.58 3.95 7.17
C GLY A 8 -2.05 3.74 6.83
N GLY A 9 -2.95 4.37 7.58
CA GLY A 9 -4.40 4.18 7.44
C GLY A 9 -4.94 4.49 6.04
N THR A 10 -6.15 4.00 5.77
CA THR A 10 -6.87 4.43 4.57
C THR A 10 -7.04 5.95 4.58
N GLY A 11 -6.76 6.63 3.46
CA GLY A 11 -6.78 8.09 3.39
C GLY A 11 -5.56 8.79 4.03
N SER A 12 -4.52 8.06 4.48
CA SER A 12 -3.31 8.66 5.05
C SER A 12 -2.40 9.34 4.02
N GLY A 13 -2.64 9.14 2.72
CA GLY A 13 -1.86 9.81 1.66
C GLY A 13 -0.73 8.96 1.06
N LYS A 14 -0.72 7.64 1.25
CA LYS A 14 0.30 6.72 0.67
C LYS A 14 0.52 6.96 -0.81
N THR A 15 -0.52 6.88 -1.61
CA THR A 15 -0.44 7.09 -3.06
C THR A 15 0.10 8.49 -3.42
N THR A 16 -0.24 9.52 -2.63
CA THR A 16 0.28 10.88 -2.83
C THR A 16 1.78 10.95 -2.61
N ILE A 17 2.28 10.36 -1.52
CA ILE A 17 3.71 10.30 -1.21
C ILE A 17 4.46 9.48 -2.27
N VAL A 18 3.95 8.30 -2.60
CA VAL A 18 4.55 7.45 -3.65
C VAL A 18 4.62 8.20 -4.99
N ASN A 19 3.57 8.91 -5.39
CA ASN A 19 3.57 9.69 -6.63
C ASN A 19 4.55 10.87 -6.60
N LYS A 20 4.79 11.50 -5.44
CA LYS A 20 5.84 12.51 -5.30
C LYS A 20 7.22 11.90 -5.49
N VAL A 21 7.49 10.76 -4.84
CA VAL A 21 8.77 10.04 -4.98
C VAL A 21 9.00 9.58 -6.43
N LYS A 22 7.97 9.04 -7.08
CA LYS A 22 8.04 8.63 -8.51
C LYS A 22 8.49 9.74 -9.46
N LYS A 23 8.16 10.99 -9.15
CA LYS A 23 8.54 12.16 -9.97
C LYS A 23 9.99 12.60 -9.76
N LEU A 24 10.62 12.17 -8.68
CA LEU A 24 11.95 12.64 -8.28
C LEU A 24 13.07 11.65 -8.62
N PHE A 25 12.72 10.39 -8.84
CA PHE A 25 13.70 9.32 -9.09
C PHE A 25 13.43 8.61 -10.41
N ASP A 26 14.51 8.18 -11.06
CA ASP A 26 14.40 7.35 -12.25
C ASP A 26 13.81 5.99 -11.90
N GLN A 27 12.82 5.56 -12.67
CA GLN A 27 12.16 4.26 -12.49
C GLN A 27 13.06 3.09 -12.93
N SER A 28 14.23 3.33 -13.52
CA SER A 28 15.26 2.33 -13.71
C SER A 28 15.91 1.91 -12.39
N ASP A 29 16.03 2.83 -11.45
CA ASP A 29 16.68 2.62 -10.15
C ASP A 29 15.69 2.36 -9.01
N VAL A 30 14.54 3.05 -9.00
CA VAL A 30 13.52 2.96 -7.95
C VAL A 30 12.22 2.38 -8.50
N GLY A 31 11.85 1.21 -8.00
CA GLY A 31 10.61 0.53 -8.34
C GLY A 31 9.52 0.71 -7.29
N PHE A 32 8.26 0.53 -7.70
CA PHE A 32 7.09 0.75 -6.85
C PHE A 32 6.09 -0.38 -7.01
N LEU A 33 5.76 -1.05 -5.90
CA LEU A 33 4.69 -2.05 -5.82
C LEU A 33 3.62 -1.59 -4.83
N SER A 34 2.37 -1.80 -5.19
CA SER A 34 1.24 -1.64 -4.26
C SER A 34 0.72 -3.00 -3.83
N SER A 35 0.55 -3.21 -2.53
CA SER A 35 -0.10 -4.42 -2.04
C SER A 35 -1.56 -4.53 -2.49
N ASP A 36 -2.16 -3.42 -2.88
CA ASP A 36 -3.53 -3.40 -3.41
C ASP A 36 -3.67 -4.17 -4.75
N SER A 37 -2.56 -4.35 -5.48
CA SER A 37 -2.52 -5.22 -6.66
C SER A 37 -2.66 -6.71 -6.31
N TYR A 38 -2.37 -7.08 -5.07
CA TYR A 38 -2.31 -8.45 -4.58
C TYR A 38 -3.54 -8.87 -3.76
N TYR A 39 -4.68 -8.19 -3.87
CA TYR A 39 -5.91 -8.74 -3.31
C TYR A 39 -6.19 -10.12 -3.91
N LYS A 40 -6.64 -11.06 -3.06
CA LYS A 40 -6.97 -12.43 -3.49
C LYS A 40 -7.96 -12.42 -4.64
N ASP A 41 -7.80 -13.36 -5.54
CA ASP A 41 -8.78 -13.59 -6.61
C ASP A 41 -10.00 -14.31 -6.05
N ASN A 42 -11.13 -13.61 -6.07
CA ASN A 42 -12.43 -14.13 -5.67
C ASN A 42 -13.35 -14.31 -6.89
N GLY A 43 -12.76 -14.70 -8.05
CA GLY A 43 -13.48 -14.86 -9.31
C GLY A 43 -14.56 -15.95 -9.31
N ASN A 44 -14.49 -16.88 -8.35
CA ASN A 44 -15.51 -17.91 -8.10
C ASN A 44 -16.79 -17.35 -7.43
N LEU A 45 -16.74 -16.16 -6.86
CA LEU A 45 -17.89 -15.50 -6.23
C LEU A 45 -18.56 -14.55 -7.23
N ASN A 46 -19.89 -14.34 -7.09
CA ASN A 46 -20.59 -13.29 -7.83
C ASN A 46 -20.29 -11.89 -7.24
N PHE A 47 -20.68 -10.82 -7.94
CA PHE A 47 -20.37 -9.46 -7.52
C PHE A 47 -20.94 -9.11 -6.14
N SER A 48 -22.21 -9.50 -5.87
CA SER A 48 -22.86 -9.21 -4.59
C SER A 48 -22.17 -9.89 -3.39
N GLU A 49 -21.61 -11.06 -3.61
CA GLU A 49 -20.82 -11.78 -2.60
C GLU A 49 -19.48 -11.09 -2.39
N ARG A 50 -18.77 -10.71 -3.47
CA ARG A 50 -17.49 -10.00 -3.37
C ARG A 50 -17.63 -8.65 -2.68
N ASP A 51 -18.68 -7.88 -2.96
CA ASP A 51 -18.92 -6.56 -2.36
C ASP A 51 -19.12 -6.63 -0.83
N LYS A 52 -19.54 -7.77 -0.31
CA LYS A 52 -19.71 -8.01 1.13
C LYS A 52 -18.43 -8.40 1.87
N LEU A 53 -17.38 -8.80 1.14
CA LEU A 53 -16.12 -9.22 1.75
C LEU A 53 -15.42 -8.07 2.49
N ASN A 54 -14.65 -8.44 3.51
CA ASN A 54 -13.81 -7.48 4.22
C ASN A 54 -12.43 -7.40 3.57
N TYR A 55 -12.18 -6.35 2.81
CA TYR A 55 -10.89 -6.11 2.14
C TYR A 55 -9.86 -5.37 3.02
N ASP A 56 -10.20 -5.03 4.25
CA ASP A 56 -9.33 -4.29 5.16
C ASP A 56 -8.72 -5.21 6.25
N THR A 57 -8.64 -6.52 5.96
CA THR A 57 -7.99 -7.53 6.80
C THR A 57 -6.78 -8.13 6.10
N PRO A 58 -5.79 -8.63 6.85
CA PRO A 58 -4.62 -9.31 6.26
C PRO A 58 -5.00 -10.47 5.32
N ASP A 59 -6.05 -11.22 5.65
CA ASP A 59 -6.51 -12.36 4.86
C ASP A 59 -7.02 -12.00 3.46
N ALA A 60 -7.33 -10.71 3.21
CA ALA A 60 -7.76 -10.25 1.90
C ALA A 60 -6.60 -10.15 0.89
N ILE A 61 -5.35 -10.05 1.38
CA ILE A 61 -4.16 -9.93 0.55
C ILE A 61 -3.54 -11.33 0.31
N ASP A 62 -3.13 -11.56 -0.92
CA ASP A 62 -2.35 -12.73 -1.33
C ASP A 62 -0.87 -12.50 -0.99
N PHE A 63 -0.55 -12.62 0.30
CA PHE A 63 0.82 -12.45 0.77
C PHE A 63 1.77 -13.54 0.27
N ASP A 64 1.26 -14.72 -0.05
CA ASP A 64 2.10 -15.79 -0.60
C ASP A 64 2.63 -15.40 -1.97
N LEU A 65 1.78 -14.89 -2.85
CA LEU A 65 2.19 -14.37 -4.14
C LEU A 65 3.12 -13.15 -4.00
N LEU A 66 2.79 -12.20 -3.12
CA LEU A 66 3.63 -11.01 -2.90
C LEU A 66 5.01 -11.40 -2.38
N ASN A 67 5.11 -12.28 -1.39
CA ASN A 67 6.37 -12.77 -0.85
C ASN A 67 7.19 -13.54 -1.90
N CYS A 68 6.54 -14.36 -2.72
CA CYS A 68 7.18 -15.04 -3.85
C CYS A 68 7.80 -14.01 -4.82
N HIS A 69 7.04 -12.99 -5.20
CA HIS A 69 7.51 -11.93 -6.09
C HIS A 69 8.69 -11.14 -5.50
N ILE A 70 8.67 -10.83 -4.20
CA ILE A 70 9.80 -10.16 -3.54
C ILE A 70 11.06 -11.03 -3.59
N LYS A 71 10.94 -12.33 -3.33
CA LYS A 71 12.08 -13.27 -3.42
C LYS A 71 12.65 -13.33 -4.84
N LEU A 72 11.80 -13.43 -5.86
CA LEU A 72 12.22 -13.43 -7.27
C LEU A 72 12.97 -12.14 -7.63
N LEU A 73 12.44 -10.98 -7.26
CA LEU A 73 13.11 -9.69 -7.48
C LEU A 73 14.47 -9.60 -6.80
N LYS A 74 14.62 -10.15 -5.59
CA LYS A 74 15.90 -10.18 -4.86
C LYS A 74 16.94 -11.07 -5.54
N THR A 75 16.51 -12.09 -6.27
CA THR A 75 17.39 -12.95 -7.08
C THR A 75 17.61 -12.45 -8.52
N GLY A 76 17.12 -11.24 -8.85
CA GLY A 76 17.33 -10.65 -10.16
C GLY A 76 16.33 -11.10 -11.22
N GLN A 77 15.24 -11.75 -10.84
CA GLN A 77 14.23 -12.26 -11.77
C GLN A 77 13.07 -11.28 -11.94
N ASP A 78 12.55 -11.20 -13.16
CA ASP A 78 11.35 -10.41 -13.49
C ASP A 78 10.10 -11.08 -12.89
N ILE A 79 9.10 -10.25 -12.56
CA ILE A 79 7.81 -10.71 -12.06
C ILE A 79 6.65 -10.16 -12.88
N SER A 80 5.50 -10.82 -12.82
CA SER A 80 4.24 -10.37 -13.43
C SER A 80 3.29 -9.84 -12.35
N VAL A 81 3.30 -8.53 -12.13
CA VAL A 81 2.46 -7.88 -11.12
C VAL A 81 1.00 -7.94 -11.54
N PRO A 82 0.09 -8.52 -10.74
CA PRO A 82 -1.32 -8.59 -11.07
C PRO A 82 -1.99 -7.22 -11.05
N HIS A 83 -3.10 -7.10 -11.77
CA HIS A 83 -3.98 -5.94 -11.71
C HIS A 83 -5.23 -6.27 -10.92
N TYR A 84 -5.69 -5.34 -10.11
CA TYR A 84 -6.92 -5.47 -9.33
C TYR A 84 -7.91 -4.37 -9.67
N SER A 85 -9.16 -4.76 -9.93
CA SER A 85 -10.27 -3.84 -10.20
C SER A 85 -11.07 -3.59 -8.91
N PHE A 86 -10.97 -2.40 -8.34
CA PHE A 86 -11.74 -1.99 -7.17
C PHE A 86 -13.24 -1.89 -7.45
N SER A 87 -13.63 -1.54 -8.69
CA SER A 87 -15.04 -1.43 -9.08
C SER A 87 -15.71 -2.80 -9.27
N LYS A 88 -14.91 -3.83 -9.60
CA LYS A 88 -15.41 -5.20 -9.80
C LYS A 88 -15.09 -6.12 -8.61
N HIS A 89 -14.28 -5.66 -7.66
CA HIS A 89 -13.73 -6.48 -6.58
C HIS A 89 -13.11 -7.77 -7.10
N LEU A 90 -12.24 -7.64 -8.12
CA LEU A 90 -11.72 -8.79 -8.86
C LEU A 90 -10.28 -8.57 -9.33
N ARG A 91 -9.43 -9.60 -9.22
CA ARG A 91 -8.14 -9.65 -9.88
C ARG A 91 -8.36 -9.82 -11.39
N LEU A 92 -7.70 -9.01 -12.21
CA LEU A 92 -7.82 -9.07 -13.65
C LEU A 92 -6.87 -10.13 -14.23
N LYS A 93 -7.17 -10.62 -15.43
CA LYS A 93 -6.32 -11.61 -16.13
C LYS A 93 -4.99 -11.03 -16.64
N ASN A 94 -4.93 -9.71 -16.85
CA ASN A 94 -3.71 -9.02 -17.28
C ASN A 94 -2.77 -8.75 -16.10
N SER A 95 -1.49 -8.65 -16.41
CA SER A 95 -0.42 -8.30 -15.48
C SER A 95 0.54 -7.33 -16.13
N THR A 96 1.39 -6.68 -15.33
CA THR A 96 2.47 -5.83 -15.82
C THR A 96 3.81 -6.46 -15.46
N LEU A 97 4.70 -6.60 -16.45
CA LEU A 97 6.07 -7.02 -16.22
C LEU A 97 6.80 -5.99 -15.36
N PHE A 98 7.43 -6.46 -14.30
CA PHE A 98 8.20 -5.62 -13.38
C PHE A 98 9.59 -6.23 -13.19
N LYS A 99 10.61 -5.41 -13.45
CA LYS A 99 12.01 -5.81 -13.37
C LYS A 99 12.64 -5.43 -12.02
N PRO A 100 13.64 -6.16 -11.55
CA PRO A 100 14.40 -5.82 -10.34
C PRO A 100 14.94 -4.39 -10.39
N LYS A 101 15.01 -3.74 -9.23
CA LYS A 101 15.51 -2.37 -9.08
C LYS A 101 16.50 -2.31 -7.91
N LYS A 102 17.33 -1.27 -7.86
CA LYS A 102 18.22 -1.04 -6.71
C LYS A 102 17.42 -0.81 -5.42
N ILE A 103 16.36 0.02 -5.54
CA ILE A 103 15.42 0.28 -4.44
C ILE A 103 14.02 -0.14 -4.87
N LEU A 104 13.32 -0.83 -3.97
CA LEU A 104 11.90 -1.18 -4.13
C LEU A 104 11.09 -0.51 -3.03
N ILE A 105 10.11 0.29 -3.42
CA ILE A 105 9.12 0.84 -2.51
C ILE A 105 7.85 0.01 -2.59
N ILE A 106 7.46 -0.59 -1.47
CA ILE A 106 6.21 -1.34 -1.33
C ILE A 106 5.26 -0.50 -0.49
N GLU A 107 4.07 -0.19 -1.01
CA GLU A 107 3.07 0.54 -0.25
C GLU A 107 1.82 -0.31 0.00
N GLY A 108 1.20 -0.08 1.14
CA GLY A 108 -0.09 -0.69 1.46
C GLY A 108 -0.52 -0.54 2.91
N LEU A 109 -1.80 -0.80 3.12
CA LEU A 109 -2.43 -0.68 4.44
C LEU A 109 -1.85 -1.69 5.44
N LEU A 110 -1.63 -2.94 5.00
CA LEU A 110 -1.37 -4.10 5.85
C LEU A 110 -0.02 -4.79 5.56
N ILE A 111 0.90 -4.12 4.86
CA ILE A 111 2.17 -4.75 4.44
C ILE A 111 3.04 -5.20 5.62
N LEU A 112 2.92 -4.57 6.77
CA LEU A 112 3.68 -4.92 7.98
C LEU A 112 2.93 -5.89 8.90
N SER A 113 1.71 -6.31 8.57
CA SER A 113 0.98 -7.34 9.31
C SER A 113 1.41 -8.77 8.94
N ASN A 114 2.08 -8.95 7.80
CA ASN A 114 2.64 -10.24 7.40
C ASN A 114 4.11 -10.34 7.84
N ILE A 115 4.42 -11.28 8.71
CA ILE A 115 5.76 -11.43 9.31
C ILE A 115 6.83 -11.68 8.24
N THR A 116 6.55 -12.50 7.24
CA THR A 116 7.48 -12.82 6.16
C THR A 116 7.78 -11.58 5.33
N LEU A 117 6.75 -10.83 4.90
CA LEU A 117 6.96 -9.60 4.14
C LEU A 117 7.70 -8.55 4.98
N LYS A 118 7.33 -8.40 6.24
CA LYS A 118 7.96 -7.45 7.17
C LYS A 118 9.45 -7.73 7.32
N SER A 119 9.88 -9.00 7.41
CA SER A 119 11.29 -9.35 7.51
C SER A 119 12.12 -9.07 6.25
N GLU A 120 11.47 -8.89 5.10
CA GLU A 120 12.13 -8.52 3.84
C GLU A 120 12.31 -7.00 3.68
N ILE A 121 11.57 -6.19 4.46
CA ILE A 121 11.61 -4.73 4.39
C ILE A 121 12.77 -4.20 5.24
N ASN A 122 13.63 -3.37 4.64
CA ASN A 122 14.80 -2.81 5.29
C ASN A 122 14.52 -1.50 6.03
N TYR A 123 13.47 -0.76 5.63
CA TYR A 123 13.11 0.52 6.22
C TYR A 123 11.59 0.75 6.17
N ASN A 124 10.98 0.94 7.33
CA ASN A 124 9.54 1.06 7.48
C ASN A 124 9.13 2.51 7.70
N VAL A 125 8.23 3.01 6.87
CA VAL A 125 7.68 4.37 6.94
C VAL A 125 6.19 4.32 7.27
N PHE A 126 5.79 4.98 8.34
CA PHE A 126 4.38 5.13 8.70
C PHE A 126 3.87 6.52 8.30
N LEU A 127 2.78 6.57 7.55
CA LEU A 127 2.09 7.81 7.23
C LEU A 127 0.96 8.06 8.22
N ASP A 128 1.19 9.06 9.07
CA ASP A 128 0.29 9.45 10.14
C ASP A 128 -0.59 10.63 9.75
N CYS A 129 -1.85 10.56 10.12
CA CYS A 129 -2.78 11.70 10.11
C CYS A 129 -4.01 11.38 10.96
N SER A 130 -4.73 12.43 11.35
CA SER A 130 -5.93 12.31 12.17
C SER A 130 -7.02 11.47 11.50
N ARG A 131 -7.89 10.89 12.33
CA ARG A 131 -9.07 10.14 11.90
C ARG A 131 -9.93 10.97 10.92
N ASP A 132 -10.16 12.24 11.26
CA ASP A 132 -11.04 13.11 10.50
C ASP A 132 -10.45 13.46 9.12
N THR A 133 -9.15 13.69 9.07
CA THR A 133 -8.43 13.87 7.80
C THR A 133 -8.50 12.61 6.93
N ARG A 134 -8.33 11.43 7.52
CA ARG A 134 -8.46 10.16 6.80
C ARG A 134 -9.87 9.98 6.22
N LEU A 135 -10.90 10.25 7.02
CA LEU A 135 -12.30 10.18 6.58
C LEU A 135 -12.57 11.18 5.43
N LYS A 136 -12.18 12.46 5.59
CA LYS A 136 -12.36 13.50 4.58
C LYS A 136 -11.71 13.14 3.24
N ARG A 137 -10.45 12.65 3.28
CA ARG A 137 -9.71 12.24 2.07
C ARG A 137 -10.33 11.02 1.42
N ARG A 138 -10.77 10.05 2.21
CA ARG A 138 -11.45 8.86 1.70
C ARG A 138 -12.79 9.18 1.07
N LEU A 139 -13.60 10.03 1.71
CA LEU A 139 -14.87 10.52 1.15
C LEU A 139 -14.63 11.12 -0.23
N LYS A 140 -13.71 12.07 -0.34
CA LYS A 140 -13.38 12.71 -1.62
C LYS A 140 -13.04 11.67 -2.68
N ARG A 141 -12.10 10.76 -2.40
CA ARG A 141 -11.65 9.73 -3.33
C ARG A 141 -12.76 8.76 -3.72
N ASP A 142 -13.44 8.17 -2.74
CA ASP A 142 -14.41 7.10 -2.99
C ASP A 142 -15.65 7.61 -3.74
N ILE A 143 -16.02 8.88 -3.57
CA ILE A 143 -17.09 9.53 -4.35
C ILE A 143 -16.60 9.82 -5.78
N SER A 144 -15.45 10.52 -5.94
CA SER A 144 -15.01 11.01 -7.25
C SER A 144 -14.43 9.91 -8.16
N GLU A 145 -13.77 8.89 -7.58
CA GLU A 145 -13.01 7.89 -8.35
C GLU A 145 -13.67 6.51 -8.36
N ARG A 146 -14.51 6.20 -7.35
CA ARG A 146 -15.11 4.87 -7.17
C ARG A 146 -16.63 4.87 -7.26
N GLY A 147 -17.26 6.03 -7.50
CA GLY A 147 -18.71 6.18 -7.66
C GLY A 147 -19.54 5.79 -6.44
N ARG A 148 -18.95 5.81 -5.22
CA ARG A 148 -19.64 5.41 -3.99
C ARG A 148 -20.53 6.53 -3.46
N ASN A 149 -21.60 6.14 -2.77
CA ASN A 149 -22.49 7.09 -2.10
C ASN A 149 -21.85 7.64 -0.81
N HIS A 150 -22.03 8.92 -0.54
CA HIS A 150 -21.48 9.62 0.62
C HIS A 150 -21.84 8.95 1.95
N LYS A 151 -23.13 8.60 2.15
CA LYS A 151 -23.62 7.97 3.38
C LYS A 151 -23.00 6.58 3.60
N ASP A 152 -22.84 5.81 2.52
CA ASP A 152 -22.28 4.48 2.59
C ASP A 152 -20.79 4.50 2.95
N VAL A 153 -20.04 5.49 2.45
CA VAL A 153 -18.62 5.66 2.80
C VAL A 153 -18.46 6.01 4.28
N ILE A 154 -19.29 6.91 4.83
CA ILE A 154 -19.27 7.25 6.26
C ILE A 154 -19.60 6.01 7.09
N LYS A 155 -20.71 5.35 6.80
CA LYS A 155 -21.15 4.15 7.53
C LYS A 155 -20.08 3.05 7.52
N LEU A 156 -19.44 2.82 6.36
CA LEU A 156 -18.35 1.86 6.24
C LEU A 156 -17.14 2.27 7.09
N PHE A 157 -16.78 3.55 7.05
CA PHE A 157 -15.65 4.08 7.80
C PHE A 157 -15.86 3.92 9.30
N GLU A 158 -16.99 4.35 9.82
CA GLU A 158 -17.30 4.33 11.26
C GLU A 158 -17.48 2.92 11.81
N ASN A 159 -18.22 2.08 11.09
CA ASN A 159 -18.57 0.76 11.58
C ASN A 159 -17.45 -0.28 11.41
N ARG A 160 -16.54 -0.10 10.44
CA ARG A 160 -15.53 -1.11 10.13
C ARG A 160 -14.11 -0.56 10.03
N LEU A 161 -13.87 0.44 9.19
CA LEU A 161 -12.51 0.82 8.83
C LEU A 161 -11.75 1.47 9.98
N ASP A 162 -12.42 2.26 10.80
CA ASP A 162 -11.79 2.89 11.96
C ASP A 162 -11.41 1.84 13.01
N LYS A 163 -12.25 0.82 13.21
CA LYS A 163 -11.91 -0.33 14.06
C LYS A 163 -10.71 -1.09 13.50
N MET A 164 -10.72 -1.41 12.20
CA MET A 164 -9.59 -2.10 11.53
C MET A 164 -8.30 -1.31 11.63
N HIS A 165 -8.36 0.01 11.47
CA HIS A 165 -7.20 0.88 11.67
C HIS A 165 -6.63 0.76 13.07
N ARG A 166 -7.45 0.89 14.11
CA ARG A 166 -7.00 0.79 15.51
C ARG A 166 -6.45 -0.59 15.86
N THR A 167 -6.99 -1.64 15.25
CA THR A 167 -6.58 -3.02 15.55
C THR A 167 -5.33 -3.45 14.78
N HIS A 168 -5.22 -3.09 13.49
CA HIS A 168 -4.21 -3.67 12.59
C HIS A 168 -3.18 -2.67 12.06
N VAL A 169 -3.47 -1.37 12.10
CA VAL A 169 -2.60 -0.36 11.49
C VAL A 169 -1.91 0.51 12.53
N GLU A 170 -2.65 1.08 13.46
CA GLU A 170 -2.09 1.98 14.48
C GLU A 170 -1.00 1.32 15.35
N PRO A 171 -1.15 0.04 15.79
CA PRO A 171 -0.11 -0.60 16.58
C PRO A 171 1.25 -0.70 15.89
N ILE A 172 1.24 -0.84 14.56
CA ILE A 172 2.45 -0.98 13.73
C ILE A 172 3.30 0.32 13.71
N LYS A 173 2.70 1.46 13.99
CA LYS A 173 3.37 2.76 14.03
C LYS A 173 4.62 2.76 14.92
N LYS A 174 4.57 2.05 16.04
CA LYS A 174 5.68 1.95 17.00
C LYS A 174 6.88 1.14 16.49
N GLU A 175 6.66 0.39 15.42
CA GLU A 175 7.66 -0.52 14.83
C GLU A 175 8.27 0.09 13.54
N CYS A 176 7.88 1.30 13.18
CA CYS A 176 8.37 1.98 11.98
C CYS A 176 9.57 2.88 12.28
N ASP A 177 10.53 2.90 11.35
CA ASP A 177 11.76 3.67 11.45
C ASP A 177 11.51 5.18 11.24
N LEU A 178 10.47 5.53 10.47
CA LEU A 178 10.10 6.91 10.17
C LEU A 178 8.59 7.09 10.25
N ILE A 179 8.16 8.13 10.98
CA ILE A 179 6.75 8.55 11.02
C ILE A 179 6.65 9.91 10.31
N LEU A 180 5.86 9.96 9.24
CA LEU A 180 5.59 11.18 8.48
C LEU A 180 4.15 11.64 8.74
N ASN A 181 4.01 12.80 9.38
CA ASN A 181 2.70 13.46 9.46
C ASN A 181 2.33 14.04 8.09
N THR A 182 1.15 13.67 7.58
CA THR A 182 0.71 14.04 6.22
C THR A 182 -0.32 15.17 6.20
N GLU A 183 -0.60 15.80 7.35
CA GLU A 183 -1.54 16.92 7.45
C GLU A 183 -0.84 18.27 7.25
N ASN A 184 0.27 18.45 7.96
CA ASN A 184 1.01 19.70 8.00
C ASN A 184 2.47 19.43 7.67
N ASN A 185 2.98 20.10 6.62
CA ASN A 185 4.40 20.10 6.26
C ASN A 185 5.06 18.71 6.31
N THR A 186 4.56 17.80 5.47
CA THR A 186 5.11 16.45 5.39
C THR A 186 6.61 16.54 5.11
N LYS A 187 7.43 16.15 6.08
CA LYS A 187 8.90 16.12 5.95
C LYS A 187 9.33 14.98 5.03
N ILE A 188 8.80 14.98 3.80
CA ILE A 188 9.11 13.97 2.78
C ILE A 188 10.59 13.97 2.42
N ASP A 189 11.28 15.10 2.62
CA ASP A 189 12.70 15.27 2.34
C ASP A 189 13.55 14.24 3.09
N ILE A 190 13.15 13.85 4.31
CA ILE A 190 13.84 12.78 5.06
C ILE A 190 13.80 11.46 4.28
N LEU A 191 12.63 11.10 3.74
CA LEU A 191 12.50 9.89 2.92
C LEU A 191 13.31 9.99 1.62
N ILE A 192 13.29 11.17 0.99
CA ILE A 192 14.06 11.45 -0.24
C ILE A 192 15.56 11.28 0.02
N ASP A 193 16.07 11.82 1.12
CA ASP A 193 17.50 11.74 1.48
C ASP A 193 17.93 10.30 1.79
N ILE A 194 17.06 9.51 2.42
CA ILE A 194 17.29 8.07 2.63
C ILE A 194 17.42 7.34 1.28
N ILE A 195 16.50 7.61 0.35
CA ILE A 195 16.53 6.99 -0.99
C ILE A 195 17.81 7.38 -1.72
N LYS A 196 18.18 8.67 -1.74
CA LYS A 196 19.43 9.15 -2.38
C LYS A 196 20.65 8.45 -1.80
N LYS A 197 20.77 8.46 -0.47
CA LYS A 197 21.87 7.78 0.23
C LYS A 197 21.99 6.32 -0.18
N LYS A 198 20.86 5.60 -0.27
CA LYS A 198 20.85 4.18 -0.65
C LYS A 198 21.13 3.93 -2.13
N LEU A 199 20.88 4.89 -3.00
CA LEU A 199 21.27 4.82 -4.41
C LEU A 199 22.77 5.02 -4.60
N ASP A 200 23.41 5.84 -3.76
CA ASP A 200 24.83 6.17 -3.79
C ASP A 200 25.71 5.08 -3.15
N GLU A 201 25.15 4.21 -2.29
CA GLU A 201 25.83 3.05 -1.74
C GLU A 201 26.10 2.02 -2.86
N LYS A 202 27.41 1.74 -3.13
CA LYS A 202 27.87 0.76 -4.15
C LYS A 202 27.65 -0.69 -3.72
#